data_da8f36f6cc3305a532f0a9caac8c1f6a
#
_entry.id   da8f36f6cc3305a532f0a9caac8c1f6a
#
_cell.length_a   1.000
_cell.length_b   1.000
_cell.length_c   1.000
_cell.angle_alpha   90.00
_cell.angle_beta   90.00
_cell.angle_gamma   90.00
#
_symmetry.space_group_name_H-M   'P 1'
#
loop_
_entity.id
_entity.type
_entity.pdbx_description
1 polymer ?
#
loop_
_entity_poly.entity_id
_entity_poly.type
_entity_poly.pdbx_seq_one_letter_code
_entity_poly.pdbx_strand_id
1 'polypeptide(L)'
;MIRTLVAVLAGLLAAYAVPAGAADAAKTLRIAFAIAETSFDPAFASDAASDGVISSIFDAMLDYDYLARPVRLVPRALEAMPVVEEGGRAYLCRVRKGIFFTQDPAFKGKPRELGAADFAYGIKRMLDPAVKSPWLWLIEGKLVGGDELRRAAEKSGRFDYDAPLPGLEIVDKYTLRIRLTAPDLRFPYVLAVPNVAAQAREVVEAYGSDIGAHPVGTGPYLLGEYRRSARIVLLANPGYRDVTYAPAGPIPAASVPVANALKGKKLPRAERVEIRVIEEGQSRWLGFLNRELDFLDILPVEYTDEALDNGRLRPRLAAQGIVHDTLLRPNTWWTYFNMKDPVVGGYTPEKIALRRAIGMGFNNDEAIRVQLKGRAVPANGPIPPDIAGYNPALRTQAQLYDPAAARALLDRFGYKDRDGDGYRELPDGKPLVLERWSSPNSQSRTGDELWKKNMEAIGLRIEFKKDRVPELRKMARLGKIPMRGDG
;
A
#
# COMPACT_ATOMS: atom_id res chain seq x y z
N MET A 1 68.61 10.07 17.44
CA MET A 1 67.36 9.66 18.11
C MET A 1 66.07 10.34 17.62
N ILE A 2 66.12 11.37 16.77
CA ILE A 2 64.93 12.13 16.29
C ILE A 2 64.35 11.56 14.99
N ARG A 3 65.10 10.78 14.22
CA ARG A 3 64.65 10.20 12.95
C ARG A 3 63.82 8.91 13.09
N THR A 4 63.87 8.25 14.24
CA THR A 4 63.14 6.99 14.49
C THR A 4 61.73 7.23 15.07
N LEU A 5 61.45 8.40 15.63
CA LEU A 5 60.11 8.73 16.20
C LEU A 5 59.11 9.20 15.13
N VAL A 6 59.57 9.74 14.00
CA VAL A 6 58.69 10.19 12.89
C VAL A 6 58.14 9.03 12.08
N ALA A 7 58.90 7.93 11.99
CA ALA A 7 58.44 6.74 11.24
C ALA A 7 57.36 5.92 11.99
N VAL A 8 57.29 6.01 13.32
CA VAL A 8 56.25 5.31 14.12
C VAL A 8 54.94 6.09 14.16
N LEU A 9 54.96 7.43 14.07
CA LEU A 9 53.73 8.24 14.00
C LEU A 9 53.07 8.19 12.63
N ALA A 10 53.81 7.95 11.53
CA ALA A 10 53.27 7.81 10.20
C ALA A 10 52.59 6.44 9.98
N GLY A 11 52.96 5.41 10.75
CA GLY A 11 52.38 4.07 10.69
C GLY A 11 51.04 3.90 11.42
N LEU A 12 50.71 4.81 12.36
CA LEU A 12 49.46 4.77 13.13
C LEU A 12 48.28 5.55 12.51
N LEU A 13 48.53 6.32 11.45
CA LEU A 13 47.52 7.08 10.73
C LEU A 13 46.92 6.32 9.51
N ALA A 14 47.44 5.12 9.19
CA ALA A 14 47.01 4.34 8.03
C ALA A 14 45.94 3.26 8.30
N ALA A 15 45.36 3.21 9.51
CA ALA A 15 44.45 2.11 9.91
C ALA A 15 43.00 2.55 10.20
N TYR A 16 42.60 3.76 9.82
CA TYR A 16 41.17 4.11 9.72
C TYR A 16 40.76 4.13 8.26
N ALA A 17 40.77 2.94 7.62
CA ALA A 17 39.99 2.74 6.42
C ALA A 17 38.51 2.80 6.81
N VAL A 18 37.92 3.99 6.66
CA VAL A 18 36.46 4.15 6.69
C VAL A 18 35.89 3.19 5.66
N PRO A 19 35.02 2.25 6.04
CA PRO A 19 34.42 1.37 5.06
C PRO A 19 33.65 2.21 4.04
N ALA A 20 34.16 2.27 2.81
CA ALA A 20 33.51 2.91 1.69
C ALA A 20 32.22 2.15 1.41
N GLY A 21 31.06 2.72 1.73
CA GLY A 21 29.82 2.09 1.36
C GLY A 21 28.55 2.48 2.07
N ALA A 22 28.58 3.47 2.95
CA ALA A 22 27.34 4.06 3.49
C ALA A 22 26.57 4.84 2.42
N ALA A 23 25.31 5.18 2.70
CA ALA A 23 24.54 6.12 1.89
C ALA A 23 25.35 7.39 1.61
N ASP A 24 25.18 7.96 0.41
CA ASP A 24 25.86 9.20 0.07
C ASP A 24 25.30 10.32 0.96
N ALA A 25 26.11 10.81 1.89
CA ALA A 25 25.75 11.82 2.88
C ALA A 25 25.24 13.14 2.27
N ALA A 26 25.61 13.41 1.00
CA ALA A 26 25.11 14.55 0.23
C ALA A 26 23.80 14.25 -0.53
N LYS A 27 23.37 12.99 -0.59
CA LYS A 27 22.24 12.58 -1.44
C LYS A 27 20.91 12.65 -0.71
N THR A 28 20.17 13.71 -0.98
CA THR A 28 18.76 13.84 -0.61
C THR A 28 17.87 13.49 -1.79
N LEU A 29 16.88 12.61 -1.57
CA LEU A 29 15.81 12.32 -2.52
C LEU A 29 14.54 13.06 -2.11
N ARG A 30 14.04 13.94 -2.97
CA ARG A 30 12.84 14.75 -2.73
C ARG A 30 11.69 14.21 -3.57
N ILE A 31 10.63 13.77 -2.90
CA ILE A 31 9.44 13.19 -3.53
C ILE A 31 8.17 13.85 -3.01
N ALA A 32 7.06 13.64 -3.71
CA ALA A 32 5.74 14.06 -3.24
C ALA A 32 4.78 12.88 -3.16
N PHE A 33 4.01 12.82 -2.08
CA PHE A 33 2.82 11.98 -2.00
C PHE A 33 1.60 12.74 -2.49
N ALA A 34 0.80 12.08 -3.32
CA ALA A 34 -0.45 12.62 -3.86
C ALA A 34 -1.64 12.50 -2.88
N ILE A 35 -1.47 11.74 -1.82
CA ILE A 35 -2.43 11.54 -0.73
C ILE A 35 -1.70 11.70 0.60
N ALA A 36 -2.43 12.16 1.61
CA ALA A 36 -1.89 12.19 2.96
C ALA A 36 -1.86 10.77 3.57
N GLU A 37 -0.84 10.53 4.39
CA GLU A 37 -0.71 9.33 5.21
C GLU A 37 -1.78 9.26 6.29
N THR A 38 -2.18 8.05 6.69
CA THR A 38 -3.11 7.85 7.82
C THR A 38 -2.41 7.52 9.13
N SER A 39 -1.35 6.71 9.08
CA SER A 39 -0.62 6.23 10.26
C SER A 39 0.66 5.51 9.82
N PHE A 40 1.66 5.48 10.68
CA PHE A 40 2.85 4.62 10.47
C PHE A 40 2.83 3.36 11.38
N ASP A 41 1.69 3.05 11.97
CA ASP A 41 1.49 1.78 12.66
C ASP A 41 1.22 0.65 11.63
N PRO A 42 2.11 -0.36 11.50
CA PRO A 42 1.93 -1.44 10.53
C PRO A 42 0.61 -2.21 10.70
N ALA A 43 0.14 -2.41 11.93
CA ALA A 43 -1.08 -3.14 12.18
C ALA A 43 -2.36 -2.38 11.77
N PHE A 44 -2.29 -1.05 11.59
CA PHE A 44 -3.46 -0.17 11.37
C PHE A 44 -3.48 0.50 9.98
N ALA A 45 -2.34 0.92 9.45
CA ALA A 45 -2.27 1.64 8.18
C ALA A 45 -2.71 0.76 6.98
N SER A 46 -3.35 1.39 5.97
CA SER A 46 -3.80 0.68 4.75
C SER A 46 -3.85 1.58 3.52
N ASP A 47 -3.05 2.64 3.50
CA ASP A 47 -2.92 3.52 2.34
C ASP A 47 -1.48 3.49 1.81
N ALA A 48 -1.32 3.75 0.51
CA ALA A 48 -0.03 3.65 -0.16
C ALA A 48 1.04 4.63 0.37
N ALA A 49 0.62 5.81 0.89
CA ALA A 49 1.55 6.78 1.48
C ALA A 49 2.13 6.25 2.79
N SER A 50 1.26 5.73 3.67
CA SER A 50 1.68 5.08 4.92
C SER A 50 2.55 3.85 4.65
N ASP A 51 2.15 2.96 3.71
CA ASP A 51 2.88 1.74 3.38
C ASP A 51 4.27 2.02 2.82
N GLY A 52 4.44 3.11 2.05
CA GLY A 52 5.75 3.56 1.57
C GLY A 52 6.72 3.93 2.70
N VAL A 53 6.22 4.54 3.78
CA VAL A 53 7.01 4.85 4.96
C VAL A 53 7.25 3.60 5.82
N ILE A 54 6.21 2.80 6.06
CA ILE A 54 6.29 1.56 6.85
C ILE A 54 7.33 0.61 6.25
N SER A 55 7.30 0.35 4.94
CA SER A 55 8.25 -0.53 4.26
C SER A 55 9.70 -0.03 4.29
N SER A 56 9.89 1.27 4.53
CA SER A 56 11.21 1.88 4.68
C SER A 56 11.76 1.79 6.11
N ILE A 57 10.89 1.77 7.12
CA ILE A 57 11.27 1.79 8.53
C ILE A 57 11.23 0.39 9.16
N PHE A 58 10.30 -0.46 8.76
CA PHE A 58 10.11 -1.80 9.33
C PHE A 58 10.62 -2.89 8.39
N ASP A 59 11.08 -3.99 8.97
CA ASP A 59 11.38 -5.21 8.22
C ASP A 59 10.26 -6.23 8.39
N ALA A 60 9.73 -6.71 7.28
CA ALA A 60 8.97 -7.96 7.23
C ALA A 60 9.93 -9.17 7.26
N MET A 61 9.40 -10.37 7.42
CA MET A 61 10.21 -11.60 7.40
C MET A 61 10.84 -11.83 6.01
N LEU A 62 10.04 -11.62 4.97
CA LEU A 62 10.42 -11.76 3.56
C LEU A 62 10.23 -10.44 2.83
N ASP A 63 10.74 -10.35 1.61
CA ASP A 63 10.53 -9.24 0.69
C ASP A 63 10.44 -9.77 -0.73
N TYR A 64 10.11 -8.90 -1.67
CA TYR A 64 10.18 -9.21 -3.10
C TYR A 64 11.51 -8.73 -3.68
N ASP A 65 12.12 -9.56 -4.54
CA ASP A 65 13.15 -9.03 -5.43
C ASP A 65 12.50 -8.08 -6.43
N TYR A 66 12.80 -6.80 -6.31
CA TYR A 66 12.13 -5.74 -7.07
C TYR A 66 12.45 -5.74 -8.57
N LEU A 67 13.52 -6.39 -9.03
CA LEU A 67 13.87 -6.49 -10.45
C LEU A 67 13.56 -7.85 -11.07
N ALA A 68 13.48 -8.93 -10.28
CA ALA A 68 13.25 -10.27 -10.82
C ALA A 68 11.84 -10.41 -11.43
N ARG A 69 11.78 -11.02 -12.62
CA ARG A 69 10.53 -11.41 -13.28
C ARG A 69 10.66 -12.83 -13.82
N PRO A 70 9.72 -13.74 -13.52
CA PRO A 70 8.59 -13.56 -12.62
C PRO A 70 9.02 -13.18 -11.20
N VAL A 71 8.10 -12.54 -10.47
CA VAL A 71 8.32 -12.05 -9.11
C VAL A 71 8.81 -13.17 -8.19
N ARG A 72 9.82 -12.92 -7.36
CA ARG A 72 10.38 -13.87 -6.39
C ARG A 72 10.44 -13.27 -4.99
N LEU A 73 10.11 -14.11 -4.00
CA LEU A 73 10.34 -13.79 -2.60
C LEU A 73 11.82 -14.02 -2.24
N VAL A 74 12.33 -13.12 -1.39
CA VAL A 74 13.68 -13.18 -0.83
C VAL A 74 13.62 -13.02 0.69
N PRO A 75 14.56 -13.60 1.46
CA PRO A 75 14.66 -13.33 2.88
C PRO A 75 15.01 -11.86 3.12
N ARG A 76 14.29 -11.19 4.06
CA ARG A 76 14.60 -9.83 4.51
C ARG A 76 15.16 -9.84 5.93
N ALA A 77 14.32 -10.10 6.93
CA ALA A 77 14.75 -10.28 8.31
C ALA A 77 15.09 -11.75 8.64
N LEU A 78 14.71 -12.68 7.79
CA LEU A 78 15.07 -14.10 7.97
C LEU A 78 16.46 -14.42 7.41
N GLU A 79 17.09 -15.47 7.94
CA GLU A 79 18.37 -16.02 7.43
C GLU A 79 18.21 -16.67 6.05
N ALA A 80 17.08 -17.35 5.84
CA ALA A 80 16.72 -18.07 4.63
C ALA A 80 15.20 -18.06 4.44
N MET A 81 14.71 -18.62 3.32
CA MET A 81 13.29 -18.89 3.14
C MET A 81 12.76 -19.80 4.25
N PRO A 82 11.52 -19.63 4.72
CA PRO A 82 10.93 -20.49 5.74
C PRO A 82 10.98 -21.97 5.33
N VAL A 83 11.29 -22.85 6.28
CA VAL A 83 11.15 -24.29 6.05
C VAL A 83 9.67 -24.64 6.09
N VAL A 84 9.20 -25.26 5.02
CA VAL A 84 7.81 -25.73 4.91
C VAL A 84 7.72 -27.09 5.62
N GLU A 85 6.86 -27.16 6.65
CA GLU A 85 6.61 -28.37 7.41
C GLU A 85 5.14 -28.81 7.19
N GLU A 86 4.86 -30.09 7.48
CA GLU A 86 3.50 -30.65 7.48
C GLU A 86 2.71 -30.37 6.18
N GLY A 87 3.42 -30.42 5.02
CA GLY A 87 2.79 -30.18 3.70
C GLY A 87 2.21 -28.77 3.51
N GLY A 88 2.76 -27.77 4.19
CA GLY A 88 2.32 -26.38 4.13
C GLY A 88 1.33 -25.98 5.24
N ARG A 89 1.18 -26.81 6.28
CA ARG A 89 0.45 -26.46 7.50
C ARG A 89 1.32 -25.77 8.53
N ALA A 90 2.65 -25.87 8.43
CA ALA A 90 3.54 -25.14 9.32
C ALA A 90 4.74 -24.57 8.56
N TYR A 91 5.27 -23.46 9.09
CA TYR A 91 6.39 -22.71 8.55
C TYR A 91 7.38 -22.41 9.67
N LEU A 92 8.61 -22.91 9.56
CA LEU A 92 9.67 -22.60 10.50
C LEU A 92 10.49 -21.42 9.96
N CYS A 93 10.39 -20.28 10.64
CA CYS A 93 11.03 -19.02 10.31
C CYS A 93 12.22 -18.77 11.23
N ARG A 94 13.43 -18.61 10.67
CA ARG A 94 14.64 -18.29 11.45
C ARG A 94 15.02 -16.83 11.23
N VAL A 95 14.91 -16.03 12.27
CA VAL A 95 15.27 -14.60 12.28
C VAL A 95 16.80 -14.47 12.30
N ARG A 96 17.32 -13.62 11.44
CA ARG A 96 18.76 -13.30 11.37
C ARG A 96 19.20 -12.62 12.65
N LYS A 97 20.29 -13.09 13.25
CA LYS A 97 20.91 -12.49 14.43
C LYS A 97 21.56 -11.15 14.09
N GLY A 98 21.75 -10.28 15.11
CA GLY A 98 22.42 -9.00 14.95
C GLY A 98 21.62 -7.92 14.23
N ILE A 99 20.32 -8.08 14.09
CA ILE A 99 19.40 -7.02 13.65
C ILE A 99 18.90 -6.28 14.88
N PHE A 100 19.01 -4.96 14.90
CA PHE A 100 18.59 -4.13 16.01
C PHE A 100 17.53 -3.13 15.59
N PHE A 101 16.58 -2.87 16.49
CA PHE A 101 15.68 -1.73 16.36
C PHE A 101 16.46 -0.42 16.45
N THR A 102 15.98 0.60 15.75
CA THR A 102 16.48 1.96 15.94
C THR A 102 16.30 2.40 17.41
N GLN A 103 17.21 3.22 17.93
CA GLN A 103 17.16 3.64 19.33
C GLN A 103 15.87 4.41 19.62
N ASP A 104 15.28 4.12 20.78
CA ASP A 104 14.08 4.77 21.26
C ASP A 104 14.12 4.87 22.82
N PRO A 105 13.56 5.92 23.43
CA PRO A 105 13.48 6.05 24.89
C PRO A 105 12.84 4.85 25.60
N ALA A 106 11.91 4.14 24.94
CA ALA A 106 11.26 2.94 25.48
C ALA A 106 12.27 1.82 25.80
N PHE A 107 13.43 1.79 25.14
CA PHE A 107 14.49 0.82 25.39
C PHE A 107 15.45 1.22 26.52
N LYS A 108 15.24 2.38 27.15
CA LYS A 108 16.05 2.87 28.31
C LYS A 108 17.55 2.87 28.02
N GLY A 109 17.94 3.27 26.81
CA GLY A 109 19.36 3.36 26.38
C GLY A 109 20.04 2.03 26.08
N LYS A 110 19.30 0.89 26.09
CA LYS A 110 19.88 -0.43 25.78
C LYS A 110 19.62 -0.77 24.31
N PRO A 111 20.60 -1.36 23.57
CA PRO A 111 20.36 -1.91 22.26
C PRO A 111 19.28 -3.01 22.30
N ARG A 112 18.27 -2.91 21.44
CA ARG A 112 17.15 -3.86 21.38
C ARG A 112 17.27 -4.71 20.12
N GLU A 113 17.70 -5.95 20.30
CA GLU A 113 17.85 -6.89 19.20
C GLU A 113 16.50 -7.52 18.81
N LEU A 114 16.28 -7.66 17.50
CA LEU A 114 15.12 -8.30 16.90
C LEU A 114 15.09 -9.80 17.25
N GLY A 115 13.92 -10.29 17.61
CA GLY A 115 13.67 -11.71 17.85
C GLY A 115 12.35 -12.21 17.27
N ALA A 116 12.14 -13.52 17.38
CA ALA A 116 10.92 -14.18 16.96
C ALA A 116 9.65 -13.62 17.63
N ALA A 117 9.78 -13.21 18.90
CA ALA A 117 8.68 -12.63 19.68
C ALA A 117 8.14 -11.33 19.08
N ASP A 118 8.97 -10.53 18.41
CA ASP A 118 8.56 -9.25 17.83
C ASP A 118 7.66 -9.42 16.60
N PHE A 119 7.91 -10.47 15.82
CA PHE A 119 7.01 -10.86 14.73
C PHE A 119 5.70 -11.45 15.26
N ALA A 120 5.79 -12.34 16.27
CA ALA A 120 4.61 -12.90 16.90
C ALA A 120 3.73 -11.81 17.52
N TYR A 121 4.33 -10.79 18.14
CA TYR A 121 3.63 -9.64 18.69
C TYR A 121 2.94 -8.81 17.60
N GLY A 122 3.64 -8.48 16.50
CA GLY A 122 3.05 -7.77 15.36
C GLY A 122 1.83 -8.49 14.77
N ILE A 123 1.91 -9.82 14.62
CA ILE A 123 0.79 -10.64 14.14
C ILE A 123 -0.35 -10.65 15.17
N LYS A 124 -0.06 -10.78 16.47
CA LYS A 124 -1.09 -10.71 17.53
C LYS A 124 -1.82 -9.36 17.52
N ARG A 125 -1.14 -8.25 17.22
CA ARG A 125 -1.78 -6.94 17.09
C ARG A 125 -2.84 -6.89 15.99
N MET A 126 -2.67 -7.64 14.91
CA MET A 126 -3.70 -7.74 13.87
C MET A 126 -4.94 -8.50 14.32
N LEU A 127 -4.80 -9.41 15.29
CA LEU A 127 -5.93 -10.15 15.90
C LEU A 127 -6.66 -9.31 16.96
N ASP A 128 -6.04 -8.27 17.52
CA ASP A 128 -6.65 -7.44 18.57
C ASP A 128 -7.82 -6.64 18.01
N PRO A 129 -9.07 -6.85 18.51
CA PRO A 129 -10.25 -6.10 18.08
C PRO A 129 -10.13 -4.59 18.29
N ALA A 130 -9.37 -4.14 19.30
CA ALA A 130 -9.17 -2.73 19.59
C ALA A 130 -8.33 -2.01 18.51
N VAL A 131 -7.39 -2.70 17.87
CA VAL A 131 -6.57 -2.19 16.77
C VAL A 131 -7.40 -1.97 15.50
N LYS A 132 -8.44 -2.79 15.28
CA LYS A 132 -9.29 -2.75 14.07
C LYS A 132 -8.45 -2.86 12.80
N SER A 133 -7.52 -3.82 12.79
CA SER A 133 -6.60 -4.01 11.68
C SER A 133 -7.33 -4.27 10.36
N PRO A 134 -7.05 -3.49 9.29
CA PRO A 134 -7.58 -3.77 7.97
C PRO A 134 -6.93 -5.02 7.33
N TRP A 135 -5.88 -5.55 7.95
CA TRP A 135 -5.08 -6.69 7.47
C TRP A 135 -5.47 -8.01 8.14
N LEU A 136 -6.48 -8.00 9.01
CA LEU A 136 -6.96 -9.20 9.71
C LEU A 136 -7.25 -10.36 8.75
N TRP A 137 -7.79 -10.10 7.57
CA TRP A 137 -8.11 -11.09 6.53
C TRP A 137 -6.91 -11.92 6.05
N LEU A 138 -5.68 -11.43 6.24
CA LEU A 138 -4.46 -12.19 5.92
C LEU A 138 -4.29 -13.44 6.79
N ILE A 139 -4.81 -13.38 8.03
CA ILE A 139 -4.57 -14.38 9.08
C ILE A 139 -5.86 -14.94 9.70
N GLU A 140 -7.00 -14.27 9.51
CA GLU A 140 -8.32 -14.72 10.01
C GLU A 140 -8.67 -16.08 9.43
N GLY A 141 -9.10 -17.00 10.31
CA GLY A 141 -9.39 -18.40 9.95
C GLY A 141 -8.17 -19.24 9.60
N LYS A 142 -6.97 -18.65 9.54
CA LYS A 142 -5.75 -19.34 9.09
C LYS A 142 -4.81 -19.76 10.22
N LEU A 143 -4.69 -18.96 11.27
CA LEU A 143 -3.80 -19.28 12.38
C LEU A 143 -4.48 -20.20 13.40
N VAL A 144 -3.82 -21.28 13.80
CA VAL A 144 -4.33 -22.17 14.86
C VAL A 144 -4.50 -21.40 16.17
N GLY A 145 -5.71 -21.37 16.69
CA GLY A 145 -6.05 -20.64 17.92
C GLY A 145 -6.24 -19.12 17.77
N GLY A 146 -6.06 -18.57 16.56
CA GLY A 146 -6.14 -17.12 16.31
C GLY A 146 -7.54 -16.55 16.53
N ASP A 147 -8.54 -17.20 15.94
CA ASP A 147 -9.93 -16.76 16.02
C ASP A 147 -10.51 -16.95 17.45
N GLU A 148 -10.05 -17.97 18.16
CA GLU A 148 -10.40 -18.21 19.56
C GLU A 148 -9.88 -17.08 20.46
N LEU A 149 -8.61 -16.71 20.30
CA LEU A 149 -7.99 -15.62 21.04
C LEU A 149 -8.70 -14.29 20.76
N ARG A 150 -9.01 -14.00 19.50
CA ARG A 150 -9.77 -12.82 19.10
C ARG A 150 -11.17 -12.79 19.73
N ARG A 151 -11.93 -13.89 19.64
CA ARG A 151 -13.26 -13.99 20.23
C ARG A 151 -13.23 -13.83 21.76
N ALA A 152 -12.20 -14.35 22.43
CA ALA A 152 -12.03 -14.15 23.87
C ALA A 152 -11.83 -12.66 24.20
N ALA A 153 -11.05 -11.93 23.38
CA ALA A 153 -10.85 -10.50 23.55
C ALA A 153 -12.12 -9.70 23.28
N GLU A 154 -12.92 -10.04 22.28
CA GLU A 154 -14.21 -9.41 22.00
C GLU A 154 -15.18 -9.58 23.18
N LYS A 155 -15.14 -10.72 23.86
CA LYS A 155 -15.99 -11.05 25.00
C LYS A 155 -15.56 -10.34 26.29
N SER A 156 -14.23 -10.24 26.53
CA SER A 156 -13.66 -9.62 27.74
C SER A 156 -13.45 -8.10 27.60
N GLY A 157 -13.50 -7.56 26.39
CA GLY A 157 -13.14 -6.17 26.08
C GLY A 157 -11.63 -5.90 26.10
N ARG A 158 -10.78 -6.93 26.26
CA ARG A 158 -9.32 -6.79 26.35
C ARG A 158 -8.62 -7.94 25.64
N PHE A 159 -7.63 -7.61 24.80
CA PHE A 159 -6.75 -8.60 24.18
C PHE A 159 -5.60 -8.95 25.12
N ASP A 160 -5.40 -10.25 25.35
CA ASP A 160 -4.28 -10.76 26.17
C ASP A 160 -3.10 -11.11 25.27
N TYR A 161 -2.11 -10.22 25.20
CA TYR A 161 -0.90 -10.43 24.42
C TYR A 161 0.04 -11.52 24.99
N ASP A 162 -0.12 -11.87 26.26
CA ASP A 162 0.68 -12.90 26.94
C ASP A 162 0.04 -14.30 26.82
N ALA A 163 -1.25 -14.38 26.45
CA ALA A 163 -1.91 -15.64 26.21
C ALA A 163 -1.19 -16.47 25.13
N PRO A 164 -1.02 -17.79 25.36
CA PRO A 164 -0.42 -18.67 24.39
C PRO A 164 -1.27 -18.73 23.11
N LEU A 165 -0.60 -18.66 21.95
CA LEU A 165 -1.24 -18.81 20.64
C LEU A 165 -0.56 -19.99 19.92
N PRO A 166 -1.20 -21.17 19.85
CA PRO A 166 -0.59 -22.34 19.22
C PRO A 166 -0.16 -22.15 17.78
N GLY A 167 -0.80 -21.21 17.07
CA GLY A 167 -0.44 -20.79 15.71
C GLY A 167 0.87 -20.01 15.63
N LEU A 168 1.43 -19.50 16.75
CA LEU A 168 2.67 -18.73 16.81
C LEU A 168 3.56 -19.27 17.94
N GLU A 169 4.27 -20.34 17.67
CA GLU A 169 5.17 -21.00 18.62
C GLU A 169 6.57 -20.37 18.57
N ILE A 170 6.98 -19.70 19.64
CA ILE A 170 8.34 -19.20 19.79
C ILE A 170 9.21 -20.37 20.26
N VAL A 171 9.95 -20.99 19.34
CA VAL A 171 10.80 -22.15 19.61
C VAL A 171 12.04 -21.74 20.41
N ASP A 172 12.64 -20.60 20.02
CA ASP A 172 13.74 -19.94 20.72
C ASP A 172 13.74 -18.45 20.36
N LYS A 173 14.73 -17.69 20.88
CA LYS A 173 14.82 -16.22 20.65
C LYS A 173 14.71 -15.83 19.17
N TYR A 174 15.18 -16.66 18.25
CA TYR A 174 15.27 -16.34 16.82
C TYR A 174 14.41 -17.23 15.93
N THR A 175 13.74 -18.22 16.51
CA THR A 175 12.96 -19.20 15.73
C THR A 175 11.48 -19.11 16.06
N LEU A 176 10.69 -18.76 15.06
CA LEU A 176 9.22 -18.76 15.10
C LEU A 176 8.68 -19.87 14.22
N ARG A 177 7.85 -20.75 14.80
CA ARG A 177 7.03 -21.69 14.02
C ARG A 177 5.61 -21.14 13.90
N ILE A 178 5.14 -21.00 12.67
CA ILE A 178 3.76 -20.55 12.37
C ILE A 178 2.96 -21.77 11.95
N ARG A 179 1.85 -22.07 12.63
CA ARG A 179 0.96 -23.20 12.33
C ARG A 179 -0.37 -22.69 11.78
N LEU A 180 -0.76 -23.29 10.65
CA LEU A 180 -2.00 -22.94 9.95
C LEU A 180 -3.07 -24.01 10.18
N THR A 181 -4.33 -23.61 10.14
CA THR A 181 -5.51 -24.48 10.24
C THR A 181 -5.63 -25.43 9.04
N ALA A 182 -5.15 -25.00 7.88
CA ALA A 182 -5.12 -25.77 6.63
C ALA A 182 -3.82 -25.52 5.86
N PRO A 183 -3.38 -26.42 4.96
CA PRO A 183 -2.22 -26.21 4.11
C PRO A 183 -2.40 -24.95 3.22
N ASP A 184 -1.42 -24.04 3.23
CA ASP A 184 -1.40 -22.87 2.34
C ASP A 184 0.03 -22.60 1.84
N LEU A 185 0.41 -23.17 0.69
CA LEU A 185 1.74 -22.97 0.09
C LEU A 185 2.00 -21.53 -0.38
N ARG A 186 0.97 -20.67 -0.36
CA ARG A 186 1.11 -19.24 -0.66
C ARG A 186 1.30 -18.39 0.59
N PHE A 187 1.23 -18.98 1.77
CA PHE A 187 1.41 -18.25 3.03
C PHE A 187 2.72 -17.43 3.12
N PRO A 188 3.86 -17.85 2.52
CA PRO A 188 5.06 -17.01 2.48
C PRO A 188 4.85 -15.60 1.89
N TYR A 189 3.88 -15.41 0.99
CA TYR A 189 3.54 -14.07 0.50
C TYR A 189 2.95 -13.17 1.58
N VAL A 190 2.26 -13.73 2.57
CA VAL A 190 1.78 -12.99 3.75
C VAL A 190 2.96 -12.47 4.56
N LEU A 191 4.03 -13.25 4.68
CA LEU A 191 5.24 -12.90 5.44
C LEU A 191 6.08 -11.80 4.77
N ALA A 192 5.77 -11.43 3.52
CA ALA A 192 6.40 -10.35 2.78
C ALA A 192 5.58 -9.03 2.84
N VAL A 193 4.40 -9.04 3.44
CA VAL A 193 3.58 -7.85 3.59
C VAL A 193 4.18 -6.94 4.65
N PRO A 194 4.49 -5.65 4.37
CA PRO A 194 5.10 -4.75 5.33
C PRO A 194 4.31 -4.60 6.63
N ASN A 195 2.99 -4.78 6.57
CA ASN A 195 2.10 -4.67 7.72
C ASN A 195 2.18 -5.87 8.69
N VAL A 196 2.85 -6.96 8.28
CA VAL A 196 3.17 -8.13 9.12
C VAL A 196 4.58 -8.01 9.72
N ALA A 197 5.17 -6.81 9.66
CA ALA A 197 6.51 -6.57 10.15
C ALA A 197 6.65 -6.75 11.68
N ALA A 198 7.90 -6.93 12.12
CA ALA A 198 8.24 -6.98 13.53
C ALA A 198 7.95 -5.66 14.23
N GLN A 199 7.41 -5.72 15.45
CA GLN A 199 7.09 -4.56 16.28
C GLN A 199 7.61 -4.79 17.71
N ALA A 200 8.33 -3.82 18.24
CA ALA A 200 8.78 -3.86 19.63
C ALA A 200 7.62 -3.53 20.56
N ARG A 201 7.26 -4.48 21.42
CA ARG A 201 6.13 -4.34 22.37
C ARG A 201 6.30 -3.13 23.27
N GLU A 202 7.51 -2.90 23.73
CA GLU A 202 7.88 -1.80 24.65
C GLU A 202 7.57 -0.43 24.03
N VAL A 203 7.78 -0.29 22.72
CA VAL A 203 7.50 0.94 21.97
C VAL A 203 5.98 1.14 21.82
N VAL A 204 5.28 0.09 21.43
CA VAL A 204 3.81 0.14 21.27
C VAL A 204 3.13 0.48 22.59
N GLU A 205 3.57 -0.12 23.70
CA GLU A 205 3.03 0.16 25.02
C GLU A 205 3.37 1.57 25.53
N ALA A 206 4.57 2.08 25.21
CA ALA A 206 5.00 3.42 25.61
C ALA A 206 4.21 4.53 24.91
N TYR A 207 3.93 4.37 23.62
CA TYR A 207 3.25 5.41 22.83
C TYR A 207 1.73 5.20 22.71
N GLY A 208 1.22 4.00 22.96
CA GLY A 208 -0.21 3.71 22.98
C GLY A 208 -0.95 4.19 21.71
N SER A 209 -1.88 5.13 21.87
CA SER A 209 -2.65 5.70 20.74
C SER A 209 -1.80 6.48 19.75
N ASP A 210 -0.64 6.98 20.17
CA ASP A 210 0.24 7.82 19.34
C ASP A 210 1.29 7.01 18.57
N ILE A 211 1.28 5.69 18.68
CA ILE A 211 2.24 4.78 18.01
C ILE A 211 2.32 5.04 16.49
N GLY A 212 1.24 5.46 15.88
CA GLY A 212 1.20 5.80 14.44
C GLY A 212 2.05 7.02 14.06
N ALA A 213 2.54 7.81 15.02
CA ALA A 213 3.46 8.91 14.79
C ALA A 213 4.89 8.60 15.27
N HIS A 214 5.11 7.44 15.92
CA HIS A 214 6.37 7.01 16.50
C HIS A 214 6.82 5.64 15.97
N PRO A 215 7.07 5.50 14.65
CA PRO A 215 7.50 4.25 14.07
C PRO A 215 8.95 3.94 14.44
N VAL A 216 9.17 2.83 15.12
CA VAL A 216 10.49 2.32 15.52
C VAL A 216 10.66 0.93 14.91
N GLY A 217 11.56 0.80 13.96
CA GLY A 217 11.77 -0.43 13.21
C GLY A 217 13.22 -0.82 13.06
N THR A 218 13.47 -1.81 12.25
CA THR A 218 14.80 -2.38 11.97
C THR A 218 15.25 -2.13 10.53
N GLY A 219 14.45 -1.36 9.77
CA GLY A 219 14.64 -1.10 8.36
C GLY A 219 15.76 -0.11 8.02
N PRO A 220 15.95 0.15 6.71
CA PRO A 220 17.03 1.00 6.21
C PRO A 220 16.89 2.48 6.57
N TYR A 221 15.72 2.92 6.97
CA TYR A 221 15.46 4.31 7.37
C TYR A 221 14.83 4.39 8.75
N LEU A 222 14.96 5.56 9.36
CA LEU A 222 14.25 5.99 10.57
C LEU A 222 13.52 7.29 10.31
N LEU A 223 12.50 7.59 11.10
CA LEU A 223 11.74 8.84 11.02
C LEU A 223 12.59 9.99 11.63
N GLY A 224 12.95 10.99 10.80
CA GLY A 224 13.69 12.18 11.24
C GLY A 224 12.80 13.37 11.57
N GLU A 225 11.79 13.63 10.74
CA GLU A 225 10.80 14.70 10.96
C GLU A 225 9.44 14.23 10.51
N TYR A 226 8.41 14.57 11.28
CA TYR A 226 7.04 14.30 10.89
C TYR A 226 6.14 15.48 11.19
N ARG A 227 5.52 16.00 10.13
CA ARG A 227 4.41 16.95 10.18
C ARG A 227 3.25 16.34 9.45
N ARG A 228 2.27 15.87 10.19
CA ARG A 228 1.11 15.15 9.68
C ARG A 228 0.51 15.83 8.46
N SER A 229 0.24 15.08 7.39
CA SER A 229 -0.34 15.55 6.12
C SER A 229 0.41 16.69 5.45
N ALA A 230 1.69 16.90 5.77
CA ALA A 230 2.50 17.98 5.22
C ALA A 230 3.90 17.53 4.80
N ARG A 231 4.68 16.99 5.76
CA ARG A 231 6.09 16.64 5.52
C ARG A 231 6.54 15.46 6.35
N ILE A 232 7.23 14.55 5.69
CA ILE A 232 7.89 13.40 6.31
C ILE A 232 9.37 13.43 5.87
N VAL A 233 10.27 13.25 6.80
CA VAL A 233 11.71 13.12 6.51
C VAL A 233 12.18 11.79 7.05
N LEU A 234 12.72 10.97 6.17
CA LEU A 234 13.39 9.73 6.53
C LEU A 234 14.89 9.94 6.44
N LEU A 235 15.59 9.46 7.45
CA LEU A 235 17.06 9.46 7.53
C LEU A 235 17.56 8.02 7.42
N ALA A 236 18.67 7.82 6.71
CA ALA A 236 19.29 6.51 6.64
C ALA A 236 19.62 6.02 8.06
N ASN A 237 19.24 4.79 8.37
CA ASN A 237 19.50 4.18 9.66
C ASN A 237 20.99 3.81 9.78
N PRO A 238 21.76 4.46 10.65
CA PRO A 238 23.19 4.18 10.79
C PRO A 238 23.49 2.77 11.31
N GLY A 239 22.52 2.18 12.02
CA GLY A 239 22.60 0.81 12.52
C GLY A 239 22.08 -0.24 11.53
N TYR A 240 21.69 0.16 10.32
CA TYR A 240 21.19 -0.81 9.36
C TYR A 240 22.28 -1.75 8.87
N ARG A 241 21.95 -3.04 8.85
CA ARG A 241 22.87 -4.12 8.46
C ARG A 241 23.43 -3.94 7.03
N ASP A 242 24.54 -4.58 6.74
CA ASP A 242 25.14 -4.55 5.41
C ASP A 242 24.30 -5.39 4.43
N VAL A 243 23.50 -4.67 3.63
CA VAL A 243 22.71 -5.25 2.54
C VAL A 243 23.20 -4.70 1.22
N THR A 244 23.59 -5.60 0.32
CA THR A 244 23.92 -5.29 -1.06
C THR A 244 22.90 -5.91 -1.99
N TYR A 245 22.57 -5.22 -3.09
CA TYR A 245 21.65 -5.78 -4.06
C TYR A 245 22.30 -6.96 -4.80
N ALA A 246 21.59 -8.10 -4.80
CA ALA A 246 21.89 -9.27 -5.61
C ALA A 246 20.58 -9.85 -6.15
N PRO A 247 20.41 -9.99 -7.48
CA PRO A 247 19.18 -10.50 -8.05
C PRO A 247 18.94 -11.96 -7.66
N ALA A 248 17.71 -12.28 -7.29
CA ALA A 248 17.27 -13.63 -6.93
C ALA A 248 16.72 -14.43 -8.12
N GLY A 249 16.63 -13.82 -9.31
CA GLY A 249 16.06 -14.47 -10.49
C GLY A 249 16.36 -13.73 -11.79
N PRO A 250 15.75 -14.16 -12.90
CA PRO A 250 15.88 -13.48 -14.18
C PRO A 250 15.44 -12.03 -14.12
N ILE A 251 16.19 -11.15 -14.77
CA ILE A 251 15.93 -9.72 -14.84
C ILE A 251 15.49 -9.37 -16.26
N PRO A 252 14.39 -8.62 -16.47
CA PRO A 252 14.01 -8.10 -17.78
C PRO A 252 15.12 -7.29 -18.41
N ALA A 253 15.29 -7.39 -19.73
CA ALA A 253 16.36 -6.70 -20.44
C ALA A 253 16.37 -5.18 -20.16
N ALA A 254 15.20 -4.55 -20.07
CA ALA A 254 15.07 -3.12 -19.73
C ALA A 254 15.59 -2.78 -18.33
N SER A 255 15.60 -3.72 -17.39
CA SER A 255 16.06 -3.51 -16.01
C SER A 255 17.53 -3.86 -15.78
N VAL A 256 18.20 -4.46 -16.75
CA VAL A 256 19.63 -4.86 -16.64
C VAL A 256 20.56 -3.67 -16.35
N PRO A 257 20.41 -2.49 -16.96
CA PRO A 257 21.24 -1.33 -16.60
C PRO A 257 21.12 -0.92 -15.14
N VAL A 258 19.88 -0.96 -14.58
CA VAL A 258 19.62 -0.64 -13.18
C VAL A 258 20.25 -1.69 -12.27
N ALA A 259 20.09 -2.98 -12.57
CA ALA A 259 20.71 -4.06 -11.81
C ALA A 259 22.25 -3.94 -11.77
N ASN A 260 22.87 -3.62 -12.91
CA ASN A 260 24.31 -3.42 -12.98
C ASN A 260 24.77 -2.20 -12.17
N ALA A 261 24.01 -1.11 -12.19
CA ALA A 261 24.29 0.08 -11.40
C ALA A 261 24.19 -0.16 -9.87
N LEU A 262 23.35 -1.11 -9.46
CA LEU A 262 23.13 -1.46 -8.04
C LEU A 262 24.02 -2.60 -7.54
N LYS A 263 24.57 -3.41 -8.44
CA LYS A 263 25.37 -4.57 -8.08
C LYS A 263 26.53 -4.21 -7.14
N GLY A 264 26.59 -4.86 -5.99
CA GLY A 264 27.61 -4.63 -4.96
C GLY A 264 27.52 -3.27 -4.26
N LYS A 265 26.48 -2.47 -4.51
CA LYS A 265 26.25 -1.22 -3.79
C LYS A 265 25.50 -1.51 -2.49
N LYS A 266 25.98 -0.93 -1.39
CA LYS A 266 25.31 -0.99 -0.09
C LYS A 266 24.00 -0.18 -0.14
N LEU A 267 22.96 -0.67 0.50
CA LEU A 267 21.65 -0.03 0.68
C LEU A 267 21.51 0.49 2.13
N PRO A 268 20.77 1.57 2.36
CA PRO A 268 20.14 2.45 1.37
C PRO A 268 21.14 3.35 0.63
N ARG A 269 20.73 3.88 -0.55
CA ARG A 269 21.59 4.74 -1.38
C ARG A 269 21.43 6.23 -1.10
N ALA A 270 20.28 6.66 -0.60
CA ALA A 270 20.03 8.04 -0.21
C ALA A 270 20.19 8.19 1.31
N GLU A 271 20.92 9.21 1.75
CA GLU A 271 21.06 9.53 3.17
C GLU A 271 19.77 10.08 3.76
N ARG A 272 19.03 10.82 2.93
CA ARG A 272 17.83 11.52 3.33
C ARG A 272 16.75 11.40 2.26
N VAL A 273 15.52 11.14 2.68
CA VAL A 273 14.34 11.19 1.82
C VAL A 273 13.38 12.24 2.39
N GLU A 274 13.12 13.27 1.61
CA GLU A 274 12.14 14.30 1.94
C GLU A 274 10.86 14.06 1.16
N ILE A 275 9.77 13.85 1.87
CA ILE A 275 8.45 13.60 1.32
C ILE A 275 7.57 14.78 1.67
N ARG A 276 6.99 15.43 0.66
CA ARG A 276 5.95 16.46 0.83
C ARG A 276 4.61 15.89 0.45
N VAL A 277 3.58 16.18 1.20
CA VAL A 277 2.20 15.85 0.82
C VAL A 277 1.68 16.99 -0.06
N ILE A 278 1.52 16.72 -1.35
CA ILE A 278 1.03 17.67 -2.35
C ILE A 278 -0.11 17.00 -3.12
N GLU A 279 -1.35 17.24 -2.70
CA GLU A 279 -2.52 16.54 -3.24
C GLU A 279 -2.88 17.01 -4.66
N GLU A 280 -2.61 18.30 -5.00
CA GLU A 280 -2.91 18.84 -6.31
C GLU A 280 -1.86 18.49 -7.37
N GLY A 281 -2.33 17.97 -8.51
CA GLY A 281 -1.49 17.55 -9.63
C GLY A 281 -0.64 18.67 -10.20
N GLN A 282 -1.22 19.86 -10.37
CA GLN A 282 -0.52 21.04 -10.88
C GLN A 282 0.69 21.39 -10.02
N SER A 283 0.50 21.44 -8.70
CA SER A 283 1.58 21.79 -7.78
C SER A 283 2.71 20.75 -7.81
N ARG A 284 2.38 19.44 -7.93
CA ARG A 284 3.40 18.39 -8.09
C ARG A 284 4.16 18.53 -9.41
N TRP A 285 3.45 18.78 -10.52
CA TRP A 285 4.08 18.95 -11.82
C TRP A 285 5.03 20.14 -11.88
N LEU A 286 4.57 21.30 -11.40
CA LEU A 286 5.39 22.51 -11.34
C LEU A 286 6.60 22.35 -10.41
N GLY A 287 6.40 21.77 -9.22
CA GLY A 287 7.49 21.46 -8.29
C GLY A 287 8.53 20.51 -8.89
N PHE A 288 8.12 19.55 -9.71
CA PHE A 288 9.04 18.68 -10.46
C PHE A 288 9.81 19.44 -11.54
N LEU A 289 9.14 20.24 -12.35
CA LEU A 289 9.79 21.06 -13.38
C LEU A 289 10.78 22.08 -12.79
N ASN A 290 10.46 22.64 -11.63
CA ASN A 290 11.31 23.57 -10.87
C ASN A 290 12.44 22.86 -10.10
N ARG A 291 12.59 21.54 -10.24
CA ARG A 291 13.58 20.74 -9.51
C ARG A 291 13.46 20.80 -7.99
N GLU A 292 12.26 21.07 -7.47
CA GLU A 292 11.92 20.93 -6.04
C GLU A 292 11.64 19.47 -5.68
N LEU A 293 11.29 18.65 -6.67
CA LEU A 293 11.09 17.20 -6.58
C LEU A 293 12.03 16.50 -7.56
N ASP A 294 12.61 15.41 -7.11
CA ASP A 294 13.53 14.59 -7.92
C ASP A 294 12.79 13.45 -8.64
N PHE A 295 11.59 13.11 -8.17
CA PHE A 295 10.81 11.99 -8.70
C PHE A 295 9.31 12.26 -8.61
N LEU A 296 8.59 11.93 -9.68
CA LEU A 296 7.13 11.84 -9.74
C LEU A 296 6.74 10.39 -10.02
N ASP A 297 6.15 9.75 -9.03
CA ASP A 297 5.66 8.38 -9.15
C ASP A 297 4.54 8.24 -10.20
N ILE A 298 3.67 9.24 -10.28
CA ILE A 298 2.59 9.32 -11.27
C ILE A 298 2.60 10.71 -11.89
N LEU A 299 2.80 10.79 -13.20
CA LEU A 299 2.56 12.02 -13.96
C LEU A 299 1.08 12.42 -13.80
N PRO A 300 0.74 13.61 -13.30
CA PRO A 300 -0.65 14.03 -13.22
C PRO A 300 -1.30 14.02 -14.61
N VAL A 301 -2.53 13.52 -14.67
CA VAL A 301 -3.21 13.20 -15.93
C VAL A 301 -3.38 14.42 -16.83
N GLU A 302 -3.67 15.56 -16.24
CA GLU A 302 -3.86 16.84 -16.93
C GLU A 302 -2.61 17.29 -17.70
N TYR A 303 -1.43 16.85 -17.30
CA TYR A 303 -0.14 17.18 -17.93
C TYR A 303 0.38 16.10 -18.87
N THR A 304 -0.42 15.05 -19.13
CA THR A 304 -0.01 13.96 -20.03
C THR A 304 0.38 14.50 -21.42
N ASP A 305 -0.47 15.33 -22.02
CA ASP A 305 -0.25 15.88 -23.38
C ASP A 305 0.89 16.90 -23.41
N GLU A 306 1.18 17.56 -22.28
CA GLU A 306 2.33 18.45 -22.12
C GLU A 306 3.65 17.70 -21.99
N ALA A 307 3.66 16.58 -21.29
CA ALA A 307 4.85 15.81 -21.01
C ALA A 307 5.16 14.78 -22.09
N LEU A 308 4.12 14.16 -22.66
CA LEU A 308 4.25 13.03 -23.58
C LEU A 308 3.69 13.34 -24.96
N ASP A 309 4.26 12.71 -25.97
CA ASP A 309 3.76 12.61 -27.33
C ASP A 309 3.75 11.13 -27.72
N ASN A 310 2.54 10.58 -28.00
CA ASN A 310 2.36 9.15 -28.29
C ASN A 310 3.06 8.24 -27.27
N GLY A 311 2.97 8.58 -25.97
CA GLY A 311 3.57 7.82 -24.86
C GLY A 311 5.08 8.01 -24.68
N ARG A 312 5.74 8.84 -25.50
CA ARG A 312 7.16 9.16 -25.41
C ARG A 312 7.38 10.54 -24.79
N LEU A 313 8.40 10.67 -23.96
CA LEU A 313 8.75 11.96 -23.35
C LEU A 313 9.08 12.98 -24.45
N ARG A 314 8.50 14.18 -24.36
CA ARG A 314 8.78 15.25 -25.32
C ARG A 314 10.24 15.67 -25.28
N PRO A 315 10.88 15.95 -26.47
CA PRO A 315 12.30 16.27 -26.58
C PRO A 315 12.76 17.39 -25.65
N ARG A 316 11.91 18.42 -25.45
CA ARG A 316 12.21 19.56 -24.58
C ARG A 316 12.42 19.16 -23.10
N LEU A 317 11.73 18.12 -22.64
CA LEU A 317 11.87 17.60 -21.27
C LEU A 317 13.07 16.62 -21.18
N ALA A 318 13.27 15.80 -22.20
CA ALA A 318 14.43 14.92 -22.28
C ALA A 318 15.74 15.73 -22.28
N ALA A 319 15.78 16.88 -22.97
CA ALA A 319 16.94 17.80 -22.99
C ALA A 319 17.27 18.38 -21.59
N GLN A 320 16.30 18.39 -20.66
CA GLN A 320 16.51 18.79 -19.27
C GLN A 320 17.02 17.66 -18.37
N GLY A 321 17.30 16.48 -18.95
CA GLY A 321 17.72 15.28 -18.20
C GLY A 321 16.58 14.54 -17.53
N ILE A 322 15.33 14.84 -17.87
CA ILE A 322 14.16 14.10 -17.36
C ILE A 322 14.10 12.75 -18.07
N VAL A 323 13.86 11.70 -17.30
CA VAL A 323 13.65 10.33 -17.78
C VAL A 323 12.21 9.93 -17.48
N HIS A 324 11.58 9.22 -18.41
CA HIS A 324 10.23 8.69 -18.26
C HIS A 324 10.23 7.18 -18.48
N ASP A 325 9.50 6.48 -17.64
CA ASP A 325 9.18 5.07 -17.80
C ASP A 325 7.68 4.83 -17.59
N THR A 326 7.14 3.77 -18.21
CA THR A 326 5.74 3.38 -18.10
C THR A 326 5.65 1.97 -17.59
N LEU A 327 5.01 1.81 -16.43
CA LEU A 327 4.79 0.53 -15.80
C LEU A 327 3.28 0.24 -15.73
N LEU A 328 2.88 -0.97 -16.12
CA LEU A 328 1.55 -1.46 -15.80
C LEU A 328 1.54 -1.83 -14.31
N ARG A 329 0.75 -1.09 -13.53
CA ARG A 329 0.59 -1.40 -12.10
C ARG A 329 -0.38 -2.57 -11.92
N PRO A 330 -0.08 -3.51 -11.03
CA PRO A 330 -0.98 -4.61 -10.71
C PRO A 330 -2.11 -4.12 -9.79
N ASN A 331 -2.85 -3.14 -10.26
CA ASN A 331 -3.93 -2.48 -9.52
C ASN A 331 -5.20 -2.43 -10.36
N THR A 332 -6.34 -2.71 -9.74
CA THR A 332 -7.65 -2.62 -10.35
C THR A 332 -8.48 -1.57 -9.63
N TRP A 333 -9.00 -0.61 -10.38
CA TRP A 333 -9.93 0.38 -9.85
C TRP A 333 -11.36 -0.10 -10.04
N TRP A 334 -12.15 -0.05 -8.97
CA TRP A 334 -13.57 -0.43 -9.00
C TRP A 334 -14.43 0.55 -8.20
N THR A 335 -15.72 0.51 -8.43
CA THR A 335 -16.69 1.17 -7.56
C THR A 335 -17.33 0.13 -6.66
N TYR A 336 -17.24 0.32 -5.34
CA TYR A 336 -17.97 -0.52 -4.39
C TYR A 336 -19.31 0.09 -4.02
N PHE A 337 -20.21 -0.78 -3.59
CA PHE A 337 -21.51 -0.45 -3.02
C PHE A 337 -21.58 -0.94 -1.58
N ASN A 338 -21.99 -0.08 -0.66
CA ASN A 338 -22.22 -0.48 0.71
C ASN A 338 -23.48 -1.33 0.80
N MET A 339 -23.33 -2.60 1.11
CA MET A 339 -24.46 -3.56 1.14
C MET A 339 -25.46 -3.30 2.27
N LYS A 340 -25.14 -2.42 3.24
CA LYS A 340 -26.05 -1.97 4.30
C LYS A 340 -26.76 -0.65 3.96
N ASP A 341 -26.42 -0.02 2.86
CA ASP A 341 -27.05 1.24 2.43
C ASP A 341 -28.50 1.01 1.98
N PRO A 342 -29.45 1.87 2.35
CA PRO A 342 -30.87 1.67 2.03
C PRO A 342 -31.17 1.84 0.53
N VAL A 343 -30.35 2.56 -0.23
CA VAL A 343 -30.56 2.79 -1.67
C VAL A 343 -29.85 1.74 -2.50
N VAL A 344 -28.52 1.65 -2.42
CA VAL A 344 -27.71 0.77 -3.28
C VAL A 344 -27.42 -0.60 -2.67
N GLY A 345 -27.62 -0.78 -1.36
CA GLY A 345 -27.33 -2.02 -0.64
C GLY A 345 -28.45 -3.06 -0.73
N GLY A 346 -28.23 -4.20 -0.06
CA GLY A 346 -29.17 -5.32 0.00
C GLY A 346 -29.06 -6.30 -1.17
N TYR A 347 -29.76 -7.42 -1.05
CA TYR A 347 -29.67 -8.56 -1.98
C TYR A 347 -31.01 -8.89 -2.64
N THR A 348 -32.02 -8.03 -2.55
CA THR A 348 -33.28 -8.23 -3.28
C THR A 348 -33.05 -8.09 -4.78
N PRO A 349 -33.88 -8.71 -5.62
CA PRO A 349 -33.76 -8.62 -7.07
C PRO A 349 -33.70 -7.19 -7.60
N GLU A 350 -34.49 -6.28 -7.03
CA GLU A 350 -34.53 -4.86 -7.40
C GLU A 350 -33.18 -4.18 -7.10
N LYS A 351 -32.60 -4.41 -5.92
CA LYS A 351 -31.30 -3.83 -5.52
C LYS A 351 -30.16 -4.38 -6.38
N ILE A 352 -30.18 -5.65 -6.71
CA ILE A 352 -29.23 -6.26 -7.65
C ILE A 352 -29.39 -5.63 -9.04
N ALA A 353 -30.62 -5.46 -9.52
CA ALA A 353 -30.90 -4.83 -10.80
C ALA A 353 -30.39 -3.37 -10.85
N LEU A 354 -30.59 -2.60 -9.78
CA LEU A 354 -30.07 -1.22 -9.69
C LEU A 354 -28.54 -1.19 -9.84
N ARG A 355 -27.80 -1.99 -9.07
CA ARG A 355 -26.34 -2.03 -9.17
C ARG A 355 -25.83 -2.49 -10.53
N ARG A 356 -26.52 -3.47 -11.16
CA ARG A 356 -26.19 -3.90 -12.53
C ARG A 356 -26.47 -2.81 -13.55
N ALA A 357 -27.57 -2.09 -13.42
CA ALA A 357 -27.90 -0.96 -14.29
C ALA A 357 -26.89 0.18 -14.16
N ILE A 358 -26.44 0.51 -12.92
CA ILE A 358 -25.36 1.47 -12.67
C ILE A 358 -24.08 1.05 -13.41
N GLY A 359 -23.71 -0.25 -13.32
CA GLY A 359 -22.52 -0.77 -14.00
C GLY A 359 -22.64 -0.68 -15.53
N MET A 360 -23.77 -1.11 -16.12
CA MET A 360 -24.02 -1.01 -17.56
C MET A 360 -24.18 0.43 -18.05
N GLY A 361 -24.62 1.34 -17.18
CA GLY A 361 -24.78 2.76 -17.50
C GLY A 361 -23.48 3.53 -17.53
N PHE A 362 -22.38 3.03 -16.92
CA PHE A 362 -21.11 3.74 -16.85
C PHE A 362 -20.17 3.37 -17.99
N ASN A 363 -19.72 4.37 -18.76
CA ASN A 363 -18.83 4.20 -19.91
C ASN A 363 -17.36 4.18 -19.49
N ASN A 364 -16.83 2.98 -19.26
CA ASN A 364 -15.42 2.79 -18.86
C ASN A 364 -14.43 3.27 -19.94
N ASP A 365 -14.71 3.05 -21.22
CA ASP A 365 -13.83 3.46 -22.32
C ASP A 365 -13.75 4.98 -22.41
N GLU A 366 -14.86 5.69 -22.21
CA GLU A 366 -14.87 7.14 -22.12
C GLU A 366 -14.09 7.64 -20.90
N ALA A 367 -14.24 6.99 -19.74
CA ALA A 367 -13.49 7.33 -18.54
C ALA A 367 -11.98 7.15 -18.74
N ILE A 368 -11.55 6.05 -19.36
CA ILE A 368 -10.14 5.83 -19.69
C ILE A 368 -9.63 6.92 -20.64
N ARG A 369 -10.39 7.25 -21.68
CA ARG A 369 -9.98 8.26 -22.65
C ARG A 369 -9.96 9.67 -22.08
N VAL A 370 -11.00 10.08 -21.35
CA VAL A 370 -11.16 11.48 -20.89
C VAL A 370 -10.48 11.70 -19.55
N GLN A 371 -10.78 10.86 -18.55
CA GLN A 371 -10.28 11.04 -17.18
C GLN A 371 -8.83 10.56 -17.03
N LEU A 372 -8.40 9.54 -17.79
CA LEU A 372 -7.08 8.93 -17.65
C LEU A 372 -6.16 9.15 -18.86
N LYS A 373 -6.61 9.86 -19.89
CA LYS A 373 -5.84 10.13 -21.12
C LYS A 373 -5.25 8.87 -21.76
N GLY A 374 -6.01 7.78 -21.77
CA GLY A 374 -5.58 6.49 -22.32
C GLY A 374 -4.59 5.70 -21.47
N ARG A 375 -4.28 6.13 -20.24
CA ARG A 375 -3.26 5.50 -19.36
C ARG A 375 -3.85 4.41 -18.45
N ALA A 376 -4.81 3.66 -18.94
CA ALA A 376 -5.37 2.49 -18.30
C ALA A 376 -5.90 1.51 -19.34
N VAL A 377 -6.17 0.29 -18.91
CA VAL A 377 -6.87 -0.73 -19.70
C VAL A 377 -8.18 -1.09 -19.00
N PRO A 378 -9.25 -1.45 -19.74
CA PRO A 378 -10.50 -1.89 -19.13
C PRO A 378 -10.29 -3.09 -18.22
N ALA A 379 -10.82 -3.04 -16.99
CA ALA A 379 -10.75 -4.16 -16.06
C ALA A 379 -11.78 -5.22 -16.44
N ASN A 380 -11.32 -6.42 -16.76
CA ASN A 380 -12.19 -7.57 -17.07
C ASN A 380 -12.70 -8.28 -15.81
N GLY A 381 -12.11 -8.00 -14.65
CA GLY A 381 -12.42 -8.60 -13.35
C GLY A 381 -11.57 -7.99 -12.25
N PRO A 382 -11.62 -8.56 -11.05
CA PRO A 382 -10.86 -8.03 -9.91
C PRO A 382 -9.35 -8.29 -9.99
N ILE A 383 -8.92 -9.23 -10.84
CA ILE A 383 -7.50 -9.60 -10.99
C ILE A 383 -6.94 -8.84 -12.20
N PRO A 384 -5.94 -7.95 -12.00
CA PRO A 384 -5.34 -7.19 -13.09
C PRO A 384 -4.42 -8.05 -13.98
N PRO A 385 -4.05 -7.58 -15.19
CA PRO A 385 -3.06 -8.25 -16.03
C PRO A 385 -1.75 -8.57 -15.28
N ASP A 386 -1.05 -9.60 -15.73
CA ASP A 386 0.22 -10.10 -15.18
C ASP A 386 0.13 -10.68 -13.75
N ILE A 387 -1.05 -10.76 -13.17
CA ILE A 387 -1.28 -11.42 -11.87
C ILE A 387 -1.86 -12.82 -12.09
N ALA A 388 -1.39 -13.77 -11.28
CA ALA A 388 -1.87 -15.16 -11.34
C ALA A 388 -3.40 -15.23 -11.15
N GLY A 389 -4.08 -15.87 -12.09
CA GLY A 389 -5.54 -15.94 -12.14
C GLY A 389 -6.20 -14.88 -13.03
N TYR A 390 -5.45 -13.98 -13.65
CA TYR A 390 -5.98 -13.08 -14.66
C TYR A 390 -6.57 -13.86 -15.85
N ASN A 391 -7.80 -13.52 -16.20
CA ASN A 391 -8.47 -14.12 -17.38
C ASN A 391 -8.80 -13.02 -18.39
N PRO A 392 -8.04 -12.88 -19.48
CA PRO A 392 -8.30 -11.87 -20.51
C PRO A 392 -9.62 -12.08 -21.27
N ALA A 393 -10.18 -13.27 -21.22
CA ALA A 393 -11.47 -13.61 -21.88
C ALA A 393 -12.68 -13.36 -20.99
N LEU A 394 -12.49 -13.03 -19.70
CA LEU A 394 -13.61 -12.77 -18.80
C LEU A 394 -14.38 -11.54 -19.28
N ARG A 395 -15.69 -11.72 -19.47
CA ARG A 395 -16.64 -10.65 -19.78
C ARG A 395 -17.88 -10.85 -18.94
N THR A 396 -18.35 -9.80 -18.31
CA THR A 396 -19.64 -9.80 -17.63
C THR A 396 -20.54 -8.74 -18.24
N GLN A 397 -21.83 -9.00 -18.28
CA GLN A 397 -22.80 -8.06 -18.84
C GLN A 397 -22.78 -6.69 -18.10
N ALA A 398 -22.58 -6.71 -16.79
CA ALA A 398 -22.51 -5.49 -15.97
C ALA A 398 -21.26 -4.62 -16.22
N GLN A 399 -20.27 -5.11 -16.97
CA GLN A 399 -19.07 -4.36 -17.35
C GLN A 399 -19.17 -3.78 -18.77
N LEU A 400 -20.14 -4.23 -19.54
CA LEU A 400 -20.39 -3.70 -20.88
C LEU A 400 -21.21 -2.42 -20.78
N TYR A 401 -20.76 -1.38 -21.44
CA TYR A 401 -21.53 -0.14 -21.54
C TYR A 401 -22.75 -0.36 -22.45
N ASP A 402 -23.92 -0.40 -21.86
CA ASP A 402 -25.21 -0.54 -22.55
C ASP A 402 -26.30 0.23 -21.79
N PRO A 403 -26.41 1.54 -22.01
CA PRO A 403 -27.41 2.35 -21.34
C PRO A 403 -28.86 2.00 -21.72
N ALA A 404 -29.07 1.39 -22.90
CA ALA A 404 -30.40 0.94 -23.29
C ALA A 404 -30.83 -0.27 -22.46
N ALA A 405 -29.97 -1.28 -22.34
CA ALA A 405 -30.22 -2.42 -21.46
C ALA A 405 -30.33 -2.02 -19.98
N ALA A 406 -29.53 -1.02 -19.54
CA ALA A 406 -29.62 -0.48 -18.18
C ALA A 406 -31.02 0.11 -17.91
N ARG A 407 -31.54 0.95 -18.81
CA ARG A 407 -32.91 1.52 -18.71
C ARG A 407 -33.97 0.44 -18.69
N ALA A 408 -33.91 -0.51 -19.63
CA ALA A 408 -34.85 -1.62 -19.68
C ALA A 408 -34.85 -2.47 -18.41
N LEU A 409 -33.67 -2.68 -17.82
CA LEU A 409 -33.53 -3.40 -16.54
C LEU A 409 -34.17 -2.60 -15.38
N LEU A 410 -33.94 -1.30 -15.31
CA LEU A 410 -34.57 -0.42 -14.31
C LEU A 410 -36.11 -0.44 -14.45
N ASP A 411 -36.65 -0.30 -15.69
CA ASP A 411 -38.07 -0.35 -15.97
C ASP A 411 -38.71 -1.65 -15.50
N ARG A 412 -38.05 -2.78 -15.80
CA ARG A 412 -38.51 -4.12 -15.41
C ARG A 412 -38.64 -4.29 -13.90
N PHE A 413 -37.79 -3.65 -13.11
CA PHE A 413 -37.79 -3.76 -11.65
C PHE A 413 -38.47 -2.56 -10.97
N GLY A 414 -39.26 -1.78 -11.71
CA GLY A 414 -40.15 -0.74 -11.15
C GLY A 414 -39.51 0.58 -10.82
N TYR A 415 -38.26 0.80 -11.24
CA TYR A 415 -37.62 2.13 -11.17
C TYR A 415 -38.12 2.97 -12.35
N LYS A 416 -39.06 3.88 -12.09
CA LYS A 416 -39.74 4.68 -13.13
C LYS A 416 -39.76 6.14 -12.71
N ASP A 417 -39.68 7.03 -13.69
CA ASP A 417 -39.99 8.45 -13.51
C ASP A 417 -41.51 8.59 -13.40
N ARG A 418 -42.01 8.95 -12.24
CA ARG A 418 -43.43 9.04 -11.92
C ARG A 418 -43.97 10.46 -11.82
N ASP A 419 -43.08 11.41 -11.51
CA ASP A 419 -43.44 12.83 -11.37
C ASP A 419 -43.05 13.65 -12.61
N GLY A 420 -42.34 13.07 -13.57
CA GLY A 420 -41.99 13.68 -14.84
C GLY A 420 -40.78 14.62 -14.77
N ASP A 421 -39.95 14.52 -13.72
CA ASP A 421 -38.78 15.37 -13.55
C ASP A 421 -37.54 14.87 -14.33
N GLY A 422 -37.66 13.73 -15.01
CA GLY A 422 -36.60 13.09 -15.82
C GLY A 422 -35.75 12.09 -15.03
N TYR A 423 -36.02 11.90 -13.75
CA TYR A 423 -35.33 10.94 -12.90
C TYR A 423 -36.26 9.84 -12.39
N ARG A 424 -35.71 8.70 -12.07
CA ARG A 424 -36.43 7.51 -11.63
C ARG A 424 -36.54 7.50 -10.11
N GLU A 425 -37.72 7.09 -9.60
CA GLU A 425 -37.92 6.77 -8.20
C GLU A 425 -37.61 5.30 -7.89
N LEU A 426 -37.49 5.00 -6.60
CA LEU A 426 -37.49 3.66 -6.07
C LEU A 426 -38.82 2.95 -6.38
N PRO A 427 -38.86 1.60 -6.42
CA PRO A 427 -40.09 0.85 -6.68
C PRO A 427 -41.25 1.19 -5.77
N ASP A 428 -41.00 1.67 -4.53
CA ASP A 428 -41.98 2.15 -3.56
C ASP A 428 -42.40 3.60 -3.77
N GLY A 429 -41.90 4.28 -4.81
CA GLY A 429 -42.24 5.68 -5.16
C GLY A 429 -41.46 6.73 -4.43
N LYS A 430 -40.48 6.36 -3.57
CA LYS A 430 -39.63 7.35 -2.91
C LYS A 430 -38.54 7.85 -3.86
N PRO A 431 -38.02 9.07 -3.64
CA PRO A 431 -36.91 9.61 -4.42
C PRO A 431 -35.70 8.67 -4.44
N LEU A 432 -35.15 8.46 -5.63
CA LEU A 432 -33.90 7.72 -5.82
C LEU A 432 -32.75 8.67 -6.07
N VAL A 433 -31.87 8.81 -5.10
CA VAL A 433 -30.65 9.61 -5.22
C VAL A 433 -29.45 8.70 -4.92
N LEU A 434 -28.56 8.58 -5.89
CA LEU A 434 -27.27 7.89 -5.68
C LEU A 434 -26.32 8.88 -4.99
N GLU A 435 -25.77 8.49 -3.86
CA GLU A 435 -24.75 9.28 -3.17
C GLU A 435 -23.37 8.67 -3.43
N ARG A 436 -22.48 9.44 -4.07
CA ARG A 436 -21.10 9.03 -4.35
C ARG A 436 -20.10 9.96 -3.67
N TRP A 437 -19.11 9.37 -3.00
CA TRP A 437 -18.06 10.12 -2.33
C TRP A 437 -16.76 10.11 -3.14
N SER A 438 -16.09 11.27 -3.21
CA SER A 438 -14.84 11.47 -3.96
C SER A 438 -13.91 12.48 -3.27
N SER A 439 -12.67 12.58 -3.74
CA SER A 439 -11.73 13.59 -3.24
C SER A 439 -11.93 14.95 -3.91
N PRO A 440 -11.60 16.07 -3.25
CA PRO A 440 -11.81 17.42 -3.80
C PRO A 440 -10.69 17.88 -4.75
N ASN A 441 -10.11 16.96 -5.56
CA ASN A 441 -9.06 17.27 -6.53
C ASN A 441 -9.59 17.33 -7.98
N SER A 442 -8.77 17.83 -8.92
CA SER A 442 -9.12 18.01 -10.33
C SER A 442 -9.51 16.71 -11.02
N GLN A 443 -8.73 15.62 -10.80
CA GLN A 443 -9.01 14.31 -11.37
C GLN A 443 -10.36 13.75 -10.94
N SER A 444 -10.71 13.91 -9.65
CA SER A 444 -12.02 13.50 -9.13
C SER A 444 -13.15 14.32 -9.71
N ARG A 445 -12.97 15.63 -9.94
CA ARG A 445 -14.00 16.47 -10.59
C ARG A 445 -14.36 15.93 -11.98
N THR A 446 -13.36 15.67 -12.83
CA THR A 446 -13.60 15.10 -14.16
C THR A 446 -14.32 13.75 -14.08
N GLY A 447 -13.93 12.90 -13.12
CA GLY A 447 -14.62 11.62 -12.89
C GLY A 447 -16.06 11.79 -12.44
N ASP A 448 -16.35 12.74 -11.55
CA ASP A 448 -17.70 13.02 -11.04
C ASP A 448 -18.61 13.56 -12.16
N GLU A 449 -18.10 14.41 -13.05
CA GLU A 449 -18.82 14.88 -14.24
C GLU A 449 -19.21 13.74 -15.19
N LEU A 450 -18.27 12.79 -15.41
CA LEU A 450 -18.56 11.60 -16.20
C LEU A 450 -19.60 10.70 -15.51
N TRP A 451 -19.51 10.50 -14.21
CA TRP A 451 -20.49 9.76 -13.43
C TRP A 451 -21.86 10.41 -13.54
N LYS A 452 -21.96 11.75 -13.37
CA LYS A 452 -23.19 12.49 -13.49
C LYS A 452 -23.83 12.29 -14.88
N LYS A 453 -23.08 12.60 -15.94
CA LYS A 453 -23.51 12.41 -17.33
C LYS A 453 -24.04 11.00 -17.59
N ASN A 454 -23.32 9.98 -17.16
CA ASN A 454 -23.66 8.59 -17.42
C ASN A 454 -24.89 8.10 -16.62
N MET A 455 -25.04 8.54 -15.38
CA MET A 455 -26.22 8.20 -14.56
C MET A 455 -27.47 8.93 -15.05
N GLU A 456 -27.36 10.21 -15.39
CA GLU A 456 -28.46 10.98 -15.99
C GLU A 456 -28.94 10.37 -17.31
N ALA A 457 -28.04 9.82 -18.13
CA ALA A 457 -28.38 9.13 -19.38
C ALA A 457 -29.27 7.89 -19.18
N ILE A 458 -29.30 7.32 -17.99
CA ILE A 458 -30.18 6.21 -17.63
C ILE A 458 -31.29 6.59 -16.65
N GLY A 459 -31.47 7.92 -16.42
CA GLY A 459 -32.53 8.48 -15.57
C GLY A 459 -32.23 8.31 -14.06
N LEU A 460 -30.99 8.25 -13.64
CA LEU A 460 -30.62 8.18 -12.23
C LEU A 460 -30.00 9.48 -11.75
N ARG A 461 -30.56 10.03 -10.68
CA ARG A 461 -30.00 11.21 -10.01
C ARG A 461 -28.80 10.79 -9.17
N ILE A 462 -27.70 11.55 -9.25
CA ILE A 462 -26.49 11.30 -8.47
C ILE A 462 -26.01 12.59 -7.81
N GLU A 463 -25.61 12.49 -6.55
CA GLU A 463 -25.00 13.55 -5.76
C GLU A 463 -23.61 13.18 -5.30
N PHE A 464 -22.74 14.19 -5.17
CA PHE A 464 -21.34 13.99 -4.80
C PHE A 464 -21.04 14.64 -3.46
N LYS A 465 -20.52 13.83 -2.53
CA LYS A 465 -19.91 14.33 -1.29
C LYS A 465 -18.39 14.23 -1.42
N LYS A 466 -17.69 15.21 -0.89
CA LYS A 466 -16.24 15.33 -1.02
C LYS A 466 -15.57 15.44 0.33
N ASP A 467 -14.48 14.67 0.48
CA ASP A 467 -13.62 14.77 1.64
C ASP A 467 -12.19 14.30 1.27
N ARG A 468 -11.22 14.60 2.13
CA ARG A 468 -9.84 14.14 1.96
C ARG A 468 -9.73 12.64 2.17
N VAL A 469 -8.75 12.01 1.52
CA VAL A 469 -8.60 10.54 1.51
C VAL A 469 -8.59 9.91 2.91
N PRO A 470 -7.89 10.45 3.94
CA PRO A 470 -7.93 9.88 5.28
C PRO A 470 -9.35 9.84 5.87
N GLU A 471 -10.14 10.91 5.73
CA GLU A 471 -11.52 10.95 6.21
C GLU A 471 -12.43 10.04 5.39
N LEU A 472 -12.25 9.97 4.06
CA LEU A 472 -12.98 9.01 3.22
C LEU A 472 -12.73 7.56 3.67
N ARG A 473 -11.49 7.20 3.98
CA ARG A 473 -11.17 5.85 4.50
C ARG A 473 -11.79 5.61 5.87
N LYS A 474 -11.76 6.58 6.76
CA LYS A 474 -12.42 6.49 8.07
C LYS A 474 -13.93 6.30 7.94
N MET A 475 -14.59 7.10 7.10
CA MET A 475 -16.04 6.99 6.86
C MET A 475 -16.43 5.67 6.18
N ALA A 476 -15.59 5.16 5.26
CA ALA A 476 -15.77 3.86 4.64
C ALA A 476 -15.69 2.71 5.68
N ARG A 477 -14.69 2.74 6.56
CA ARG A 477 -14.55 1.75 7.66
C ARG A 477 -15.75 1.77 8.63
N LEU A 478 -16.36 2.94 8.82
CA LEU A 478 -17.58 3.10 9.63
C LEU A 478 -18.86 2.67 8.88
N GLY A 479 -18.73 2.25 7.61
CA GLY A 479 -19.88 1.87 6.78
C GLY A 479 -20.82 3.02 6.44
N LYS A 480 -20.30 4.27 6.37
CA LYS A 480 -21.09 5.48 6.14
C LYS A 480 -21.06 5.99 4.69
N ILE A 481 -20.29 5.35 3.82
CA ILE A 481 -20.21 5.72 2.39
C ILE A 481 -21.06 4.75 1.58
N PRO A 482 -22.11 5.20 0.89
CA PRO A 482 -22.95 4.36 0.05
C PRO A 482 -22.22 3.79 -1.18
N MET A 483 -21.51 4.68 -1.90
CA MET A 483 -20.81 4.33 -3.14
C MET A 483 -19.54 5.16 -3.29
N ARG A 484 -18.44 4.50 -3.68
CA ARG A 484 -17.15 5.16 -3.92
C ARG A 484 -16.29 4.33 -4.87
N GLY A 485 -15.44 5.03 -5.65
CA GLY A 485 -14.31 4.39 -6.33
C GLY A 485 -13.16 4.08 -5.36
N ASP A 486 -12.58 2.90 -5.48
CA ASP A 486 -11.40 2.46 -4.71
C ASP A 486 -10.50 1.58 -5.61
N GLY A 487 -9.21 1.40 -5.21
CA GLY A 487 -8.24 0.64 -5.98
C GLY A 487 -6.86 0.61 -5.37
#